data_cc78853c289a561804ba4e6237eeed6c
#
_entry.id   cc78853c289a561804ba4e6237eeed6c
#
_cell.length_a   1.000
_cell.length_b   1.000
_cell.length_c   1.000
_cell.angle_alpha   90.00
_cell.angle_beta   90.00
_cell.angle_gamma   90.00
#
_symmetry.space_group_name_H-M   'P 1'
#
loop_
_entity.id
_entity.type
_entity.pdbx_description
1 polymer ?
#
loop_
_entity_poly.entity_id
_entity_poly.type
_entity_poly.pdbx_seq_one_letter_code
_entity_poly.pdbx_strand_id
1 'polypeptide(L)'
;MDLKKLVAERATKVGAGRLQPRWARVNCLKSTIQEQMSSTFSAYTQTSTLADVICASPEEKLVCADQHIPDLLALPPGIDLIKTQAYKNGEFVLQDKASCFPAYLLLGDSASHNVGDIFDACAAPGNKTTHLASIICHQSTATDSARSDFGLKIFACERDPLRSETLRKMVNVAGADHVVTVLAKEDFLALDPDDARFTNVTHLLLDPSCSGSGIVGRDDMPVLQLPEDPRLSKADPVSADGKVWGKSAPNKRKRQGESESNGKSGHRDLDLESEEVPREVDSARLDRLANLQTKIIEHAFSFPAARRITYSTCSIHGQENEAVVLRALSGYVATERGWRVMRRDEQPDGLTRWPHRGRDLEDWKDRNLESSQTIAPRGLSEDEKQACIRCQTGDEEGTMGFFVCGFVRDSTETEIKRVEEKSPGRRMSHEVDEEWGGFSDDEAIGSTH
;
A
#
# COMPACT_ATOMS: atom_id res chain seq x y z
N MET A 1 -6.00 -16.69 -29.54
CA MET A 1 -4.58 -16.27 -29.67
C MET A 1 -4.00 -16.34 -28.28
N ASP A 2 -2.87 -16.99 -28.09
CA ASP A 2 -2.32 -17.20 -26.75
C ASP A 2 -1.69 -15.89 -26.26
N LEU A 3 -2.27 -15.27 -25.22
CA LEU A 3 -1.83 -14.01 -24.65
C LEU A 3 -0.36 -14.06 -24.21
N LYS A 4 0.06 -15.18 -23.61
CA LYS A 4 1.47 -15.39 -23.20
C LYS A 4 2.44 -15.29 -24.38
N LYS A 5 2.03 -15.80 -25.53
CA LYS A 5 2.83 -15.71 -26.76
C LYS A 5 2.90 -14.29 -27.31
N LEU A 6 1.80 -13.56 -27.26
CA LEU A 6 1.70 -12.16 -27.73
C LEU A 6 2.49 -11.21 -26.83
N VAL A 7 2.40 -11.39 -25.51
CA VAL A 7 3.19 -10.64 -24.52
C VAL A 7 4.67 -10.97 -24.68
N ALA A 8 5.04 -12.23 -24.85
CA ALA A 8 6.43 -12.64 -25.08
C ALA A 8 7.00 -12.10 -26.40
N GLU A 9 6.23 -12.12 -27.51
CA GLU A 9 6.65 -11.57 -28.81
C GLU A 9 6.81 -10.05 -28.77
N ARG A 10 6.02 -9.35 -27.96
CA ARG A 10 6.15 -7.90 -27.79
C ARG A 10 7.26 -7.54 -26.81
N ALA A 11 7.47 -8.34 -25.74
CA ALA A 11 8.60 -8.19 -24.82
C ALA A 11 9.94 -8.22 -25.53
N THR A 12 10.10 -9.13 -26.50
CA THR A 12 11.31 -9.21 -27.34
C THR A 12 11.50 -8.02 -28.26
N LYS A 13 10.41 -7.32 -28.64
CA LYS A 13 10.47 -6.14 -29.55
C LYS A 13 10.66 -4.80 -28.81
N VAL A 14 10.27 -4.71 -27.54
CA VAL A 14 10.11 -3.41 -26.84
C VAL A 14 10.97 -3.32 -25.57
N GLY A 15 11.56 -4.44 -25.12
CA GLY A 15 12.23 -4.55 -23.82
C GLY A 15 11.24 -4.80 -22.67
N ALA A 16 11.57 -5.73 -21.78
CA ALA A 16 10.67 -6.24 -20.73
C ALA A 16 10.09 -5.16 -19.81
N GLY A 17 10.74 -4.01 -19.63
CA GLY A 17 10.29 -2.92 -18.78
C GLY A 17 9.13 -2.07 -19.34
N ARG A 18 8.80 -2.22 -20.62
CA ARG A 18 7.77 -1.39 -21.29
C ARG A 18 6.40 -2.05 -21.43
N LEU A 19 6.24 -3.29 -20.97
CA LEU A 19 5.00 -4.05 -21.08
C LEU A 19 4.11 -3.97 -19.85
N GLN A 20 4.49 -3.19 -18.84
CA GLN A 20 3.64 -2.97 -17.68
C GLN A 20 2.62 -1.86 -17.94
N PRO A 21 1.34 -2.05 -17.62
CA PRO A 21 0.35 -0.99 -17.75
C PRO A 21 0.70 0.17 -16.80
N ARG A 22 0.26 1.35 -17.17
CA ARG A 22 0.33 2.49 -16.27
C ARG A 22 -0.88 2.46 -15.36
N TRP A 23 -0.66 2.26 -14.08
CA TRP A 23 -1.73 2.21 -13.10
C TRP A 23 -2.02 3.59 -12.51
N ALA A 24 -3.30 3.97 -12.49
CA ALA A 24 -3.80 5.20 -11.90
C ALA A 24 -4.89 4.86 -10.88
N ARG A 25 -4.59 5.08 -9.60
CA ARG A 25 -5.56 4.93 -8.52
C ARG A 25 -6.33 6.23 -8.35
N VAL A 26 -7.63 6.19 -8.56
CA VAL A 26 -8.53 7.33 -8.32
C VAL A 26 -8.56 7.62 -6.82
N ASN A 27 -8.48 8.90 -6.47
CA ASN A 27 -8.46 9.35 -5.09
C ASN A 27 -9.88 9.76 -4.66
N CYS A 28 -10.56 8.90 -3.92
CA CYS A 28 -11.95 9.12 -3.50
C CYS A 28 -12.16 10.31 -2.56
N LEU A 29 -11.07 10.90 -2.02
CA LEU A 29 -11.15 12.19 -1.32
C LEU A 29 -11.44 13.37 -2.26
N LYS A 30 -11.23 13.22 -3.56
CA LYS A 30 -11.30 14.31 -4.54
C LYS A 30 -12.11 14.01 -5.79
N SER A 31 -12.27 12.74 -6.16
CA SER A 31 -12.95 12.36 -7.38
C SER A 31 -13.43 10.91 -7.31
N THR A 32 -14.21 10.51 -8.29
CA THR A 32 -14.71 9.14 -8.47
C THR A 32 -14.26 8.59 -9.81
N ILE A 33 -14.33 7.26 -9.99
CA ILE A 33 -14.06 6.63 -11.30
C ILE A 33 -14.99 7.23 -12.37
N GLN A 34 -16.27 7.43 -12.07
CA GLN A 34 -17.24 7.98 -13.01
C GLN A 34 -16.86 9.39 -13.46
N GLU A 35 -16.43 10.24 -12.54
CA GLU A 35 -15.94 11.59 -12.86
C GLU A 35 -14.68 11.55 -13.71
N GLN A 36 -13.71 10.71 -13.37
CA GLN A 36 -12.47 10.58 -14.15
C GLN A 36 -12.75 10.03 -15.56
N MET A 37 -13.66 9.06 -15.68
CA MET A 37 -14.07 8.50 -16.97
C MET A 37 -14.81 9.52 -17.84
N SER A 38 -15.61 10.41 -17.25
CA SER A 38 -16.35 11.45 -17.98
C SER A 38 -15.53 12.71 -18.25
N SER A 39 -14.40 12.91 -17.57
CA SER A 39 -13.52 14.08 -17.70
C SER A 39 -12.15 13.74 -18.28
N THR A 40 -11.19 13.35 -17.44
CA THR A 40 -9.78 13.10 -17.82
C THR A 40 -9.65 12.02 -18.89
N PHE A 41 -10.44 10.95 -18.77
CA PHE A 41 -10.42 9.79 -19.66
C PHE A 41 -11.61 9.76 -20.64
N SER A 42 -12.33 10.87 -20.83
CA SER A 42 -13.50 10.94 -21.73
C SER A 42 -13.19 10.59 -23.20
N ALA A 43 -11.95 10.80 -23.64
CA ALA A 43 -11.48 10.43 -24.97
C ALA A 43 -10.89 9.02 -25.06
N TYR A 44 -10.97 8.23 -23.97
CA TYR A 44 -10.45 6.86 -23.93
C TYR A 44 -11.55 5.85 -24.19
N THR A 45 -11.21 4.80 -24.92
CA THR A 45 -12.11 3.65 -25.11
C THR A 45 -11.98 2.71 -23.94
N GLN A 46 -13.12 2.40 -23.30
CA GLN A 46 -13.15 1.42 -22.21
C GLN A 46 -13.03 0.01 -22.77
N THR A 47 -12.21 -0.81 -22.14
CA THR A 47 -12.12 -2.25 -22.38
C THR A 47 -12.28 -3.02 -21.06
N SER A 48 -12.78 -4.25 -21.14
CA SER A 48 -12.86 -5.16 -20.00
C SER A 48 -11.62 -6.06 -19.86
N THR A 49 -10.67 -5.97 -20.78
CA THR A 49 -9.53 -6.88 -20.90
C THR A 49 -8.24 -6.12 -20.61
N LEU A 50 -7.58 -6.47 -19.51
CA LEU A 50 -6.27 -5.91 -19.16
C LEU A 50 -5.21 -6.18 -20.25
N ALA A 51 -5.33 -7.34 -20.92
CA ALA A 51 -4.48 -7.71 -22.03
C ALA A 51 -4.48 -6.71 -23.19
N ASP A 52 -5.65 -6.15 -23.53
CA ASP A 52 -5.76 -5.13 -24.57
C ASP A 52 -4.96 -3.89 -24.19
N VAL A 53 -5.06 -3.48 -22.92
CA VAL A 53 -4.31 -2.33 -22.39
C VAL A 53 -2.81 -2.55 -22.40
N ILE A 54 -2.34 -3.73 -21.94
CA ILE A 54 -0.92 -4.09 -21.93
C ILE A 54 -0.35 -4.12 -23.36
N CYS A 55 -1.14 -4.57 -24.33
CA CYS A 55 -0.74 -4.65 -25.72
C CYS A 55 -0.92 -3.35 -26.49
N ALA A 56 -1.60 -2.36 -25.96
CA ALA A 56 -1.85 -1.09 -26.64
C ALA A 56 -0.61 -0.19 -26.68
N SER A 57 -0.53 0.65 -27.70
CA SER A 57 0.37 1.79 -27.71
C SER A 57 -0.21 2.97 -26.93
N PRO A 58 0.61 3.93 -26.46
CA PRO A 58 0.10 5.12 -25.76
C PRO A 58 -0.94 5.94 -26.54
N GLU A 59 -0.89 5.87 -27.86
CA GLU A 59 -1.78 6.59 -28.78
C GLU A 59 -3.18 5.97 -28.87
N GLU A 60 -3.31 4.68 -28.54
CA GLU A 60 -4.58 3.95 -28.64
C GLU A 60 -5.59 4.31 -27.55
N LYS A 61 -5.23 5.11 -26.57
CA LYS A 61 -6.12 5.64 -25.53
C LYS A 61 -7.13 4.61 -24.98
N LEU A 62 -6.63 3.47 -24.54
CA LEU A 62 -7.44 2.46 -23.87
C LEU A 62 -7.43 2.69 -22.35
N VAL A 63 -8.50 2.29 -21.68
CA VAL A 63 -8.60 2.29 -20.22
C VAL A 63 -9.39 1.07 -19.77
N CYS A 64 -8.90 0.40 -18.72
CA CYS A 64 -9.57 -0.75 -18.10
C CYS A 64 -9.67 -0.52 -16.59
N ALA A 65 -10.86 -0.70 -16.02
CA ALA A 65 -11.02 -0.77 -14.58
C ALA A 65 -10.47 -2.10 -14.06
N ASP A 66 -9.73 -2.06 -12.95
CA ASP A 66 -9.15 -3.26 -12.36
C ASP A 66 -10.24 -4.13 -11.70
N GLN A 67 -10.11 -5.44 -11.84
CA GLN A 67 -11.07 -6.41 -11.30
C GLN A 67 -10.82 -6.81 -9.84
N HIS A 68 -9.65 -6.45 -9.28
CA HIS A 68 -9.23 -6.86 -7.94
C HIS A 68 -9.22 -5.69 -6.96
N ILE A 69 -8.82 -4.51 -7.41
CA ILE A 69 -8.70 -3.31 -6.57
C ILE A 69 -9.73 -2.28 -7.03
N PRO A 70 -10.66 -1.89 -6.17
CA PRO A 70 -11.57 -0.78 -6.46
C PRO A 70 -10.79 0.51 -6.75
N ASP A 71 -11.39 1.40 -7.52
CA ASP A 71 -10.84 2.72 -7.85
C ASP A 71 -9.49 2.71 -8.56
N LEU A 72 -9.09 1.59 -9.18
CA LEU A 72 -7.85 1.44 -9.92
C LEU A 72 -8.09 1.28 -11.42
N LEU A 73 -7.40 2.09 -12.21
CA LEU A 73 -7.48 2.11 -13.67
C LEU A 73 -6.14 1.68 -14.28
N ALA A 74 -6.19 0.77 -15.27
CA ALA A 74 -5.08 0.41 -16.12
C ALA A 74 -5.11 1.22 -17.41
N LEU A 75 -3.95 1.75 -17.81
CA LEU A 75 -3.74 2.51 -19.03
C LEU A 75 -2.54 1.95 -19.81
N PRO A 76 -2.41 2.23 -21.11
CA PRO A 76 -1.31 1.72 -21.93
C PRO A 76 0.08 2.01 -21.35
N PRO A 77 1.05 1.11 -21.55
CA PRO A 77 2.43 1.35 -21.15
C PRO A 77 3.00 2.62 -21.75
N GLY A 78 3.76 3.37 -20.97
CA GLY A 78 4.45 4.58 -21.45
C GLY A 78 3.58 5.84 -21.59
N ILE A 79 2.30 5.78 -21.26
CA ILE A 79 1.44 6.97 -21.29
C ILE A 79 1.89 8.02 -20.25
N ASP A 80 1.95 9.29 -20.65
CA ASP A 80 2.32 10.41 -19.78
C ASP A 80 1.08 11.05 -19.15
N LEU A 81 0.78 10.69 -17.91
CA LEU A 81 -0.32 11.23 -17.14
C LEU A 81 0.07 12.38 -16.22
N ILE A 82 1.37 12.60 -15.99
CA ILE A 82 1.90 13.61 -15.05
C ILE A 82 1.48 15.03 -15.45
N LYS A 83 1.33 15.27 -16.75
CA LYS A 83 0.94 16.57 -17.31
C LYS A 83 -0.54 16.88 -17.16
N THR A 84 -1.38 15.90 -16.85
CA THR A 84 -2.83 16.12 -16.72
C THR A 84 -3.16 17.00 -15.52
N GLN A 85 -4.23 17.79 -15.62
CA GLN A 85 -4.67 18.63 -14.52
C GLN A 85 -5.16 17.77 -13.33
N ALA A 86 -5.84 16.67 -13.60
CA ALA A 86 -6.33 15.75 -12.60
C ALA A 86 -5.18 15.16 -11.74
N TYR A 87 -4.04 14.79 -12.36
CA TYR A 87 -2.86 14.37 -11.61
C TYR A 87 -2.32 15.49 -10.71
N LYS A 88 -2.18 16.69 -11.27
CA LYS A 88 -1.70 17.88 -10.53
C LYS A 88 -2.60 18.26 -9.36
N ASN A 89 -3.90 18.04 -9.51
CA ASN A 89 -4.91 18.28 -8.47
C ASN A 89 -4.93 17.15 -7.44
N GLY A 90 -4.26 16.03 -7.66
CA GLY A 90 -4.32 14.84 -6.79
C GLY A 90 -5.64 14.08 -6.86
N GLU A 91 -6.37 14.19 -7.98
CA GLU A 91 -7.62 13.47 -8.23
C GLU A 91 -7.37 11.98 -8.51
N PHE A 92 -6.18 11.63 -8.96
CA PHE A 92 -5.65 10.27 -8.98
C PHE A 92 -4.15 10.25 -8.65
N VAL A 93 -3.67 9.09 -8.21
CA VAL A 93 -2.28 8.83 -7.84
C VAL A 93 -1.72 7.73 -8.75
N LEU A 94 -0.51 7.95 -9.29
CA LEU A 94 0.20 6.90 -10.02
C LEU A 94 0.79 5.91 -9.02
N GLN A 95 0.24 4.71 -8.97
CA GLN A 95 0.61 3.69 -8.00
C GLN A 95 0.47 2.32 -8.66
N ASP A 96 1.51 1.48 -8.57
CA ASP A 96 1.44 0.10 -9.05
C ASP A 96 0.31 -0.67 -8.36
N LYS A 97 -0.37 -1.56 -9.11
CA LYS A 97 -1.48 -2.39 -8.62
C LYS A 97 -1.09 -3.16 -7.36
N ALA A 98 0.06 -3.83 -7.36
CA ALA A 98 0.54 -4.59 -6.20
C ALA A 98 0.78 -3.70 -4.98
N SER A 99 1.22 -2.45 -5.17
CA SER A 99 1.39 -1.47 -4.10
C SER A 99 0.06 -0.99 -3.49
N CYS A 100 -1.07 -1.24 -4.14
CA CYS A 100 -2.41 -0.99 -3.57
C CYS A 100 -2.86 -2.09 -2.59
N PHE A 101 -2.32 -3.30 -2.72
CA PHE A 101 -2.74 -4.46 -1.94
C PHE A 101 -2.65 -4.28 -0.41
N PRO A 102 -1.57 -3.70 0.17
CA PRO A 102 -1.46 -3.57 1.62
C PRO A 102 -2.59 -2.77 2.25
N ALA A 103 -2.94 -1.62 1.68
CA ALA A 103 -4.02 -0.78 2.19
C ALA A 103 -5.39 -1.44 1.98
N TYR A 104 -5.60 -2.08 0.81
CA TYR A 104 -6.83 -2.79 0.51
C TYR A 104 -7.00 -4.05 1.36
N LEU A 105 -5.91 -4.81 1.62
CA LEU A 105 -5.93 -5.95 2.54
C LEU A 105 -6.26 -5.52 3.98
N LEU A 106 -5.78 -4.36 4.39
CA LEU A 106 -5.97 -3.85 5.75
C LEU A 106 -7.41 -3.41 6.01
N LEU A 107 -8.00 -2.66 5.08
CA LEU A 107 -9.31 -2.00 5.27
C LEU A 107 -10.42 -2.56 4.39
N GLY A 108 -10.10 -3.08 3.21
CA GLY A 108 -10.92 -3.75 2.20
C GLY A 108 -12.43 -3.49 2.23
N ASP A 109 -13.19 -4.52 1.87
CA ASP A 109 -14.66 -4.50 1.82
C ASP A 109 -15.32 -4.50 3.20
N SER A 110 -14.48 -4.56 4.25
CA SER A 110 -14.98 -4.61 5.62
C SER A 110 -15.47 -3.25 6.07
N ALA A 111 -16.73 -2.97 5.85
CA ALA A 111 -17.52 -2.11 6.73
C ALA A 111 -17.53 -2.71 8.16
N SER A 112 -16.37 -3.10 8.68
CA SER A 112 -16.25 -3.60 10.04
C SER A 112 -16.41 -2.42 10.99
N HIS A 113 -17.51 -2.42 11.72
CA HIS A 113 -17.97 -1.38 12.63
C HIS A 113 -17.00 -0.99 13.78
N ASN A 114 -15.74 -1.43 13.73
CA ASN A 114 -14.74 -1.28 14.78
C ASN A 114 -13.36 -0.87 14.28
N VAL A 115 -13.25 -0.08 13.21
CA VAL A 115 -11.97 0.52 12.82
C VAL A 115 -11.71 1.71 13.75
N GLY A 116 -10.67 1.60 14.57
CA GLY A 116 -10.12 2.72 15.33
C GLY A 116 -9.05 3.45 14.52
N ASP A 117 -8.12 4.10 15.20
CA ASP A 117 -7.01 4.78 14.52
C ASP A 117 -6.13 3.79 13.74
N ILE A 118 -5.50 4.30 12.69
CA ILE A 118 -4.64 3.54 11.80
C ILE A 118 -3.20 4.04 11.91
N PHE A 119 -2.23 3.14 11.79
CA PHE A 119 -0.82 3.49 11.82
C PHE A 119 -0.11 2.97 10.56
N ASP A 120 0.49 3.88 9.78
CA ASP A 120 1.40 3.55 8.67
C ASP A 120 2.83 3.73 9.17
N ALA A 121 3.53 2.64 9.41
CA ALA A 121 4.82 2.61 10.11
C ALA A 121 6.02 3.04 9.24
N CYS A 122 5.88 2.98 7.90
CA CYS A 122 6.93 3.30 6.94
C CYS A 122 6.34 4.11 5.77
N ALA A 123 5.72 5.25 6.10
CA ALA A 123 4.71 5.90 5.27
C ALA A 123 5.20 6.53 3.97
N ALA A 124 6.47 7.01 3.91
CA ALA A 124 6.92 7.72 2.72
C ALA A 124 7.14 6.80 1.50
N PRO A 125 6.73 7.26 0.32
CA PRO A 125 6.38 8.64 -0.08
C PRO A 125 4.93 9.06 0.19
N GLY A 126 4.04 8.17 0.70
CA GLY A 126 2.65 8.50 1.03
C GLY A 126 1.59 7.82 0.16
N ASN A 127 1.99 6.99 -0.80
CA ASN A 127 1.04 6.29 -1.70
C ASN A 127 0.09 5.38 -0.93
N LYS A 128 0.60 4.60 0.04
CA LYS A 128 -0.21 3.69 0.86
C LYS A 128 -1.03 4.46 1.90
N THR A 129 -0.43 5.47 2.53
CA THR A 129 -1.12 6.38 3.46
C THR A 129 -2.33 7.06 2.82
N THR A 130 -2.15 7.63 1.63
CA THR A 130 -3.26 8.29 0.89
C THR A 130 -4.28 7.27 0.37
N HIS A 131 -3.89 6.02 0.15
CA HIS A 131 -4.81 4.96 -0.20
C HIS A 131 -5.69 4.57 0.99
N LEU A 132 -5.12 4.45 2.19
CA LEU A 132 -5.91 4.25 3.42
C LEU A 132 -6.96 5.36 3.59
N ALA A 133 -6.56 6.62 3.44
CA ALA A 133 -7.49 7.75 3.53
C ALA A 133 -8.60 7.70 2.46
N SER A 134 -8.25 7.30 1.23
CA SER A 134 -9.19 7.14 0.10
C SER A 134 -10.21 6.04 0.37
N ILE A 135 -9.80 4.88 0.90
CA ILE A 135 -10.70 3.77 1.24
C ILE A 135 -11.69 4.19 2.34
N ILE A 136 -11.21 4.85 3.39
CA ILE A 136 -12.06 5.35 4.48
C ILE A 136 -13.12 6.31 3.95
N CYS A 137 -12.73 7.24 3.09
CA CYS A 137 -13.65 8.19 2.46
C CYS A 137 -14.72 7.46 1.63
N HIS A 138 -14.31 6.50 0.80
CA HIS A 138 -15.23 5.73 -0.04
C HIS A 138 -16.26 4.96 0.80
N GLN A 139 -15.82 4.27 1.85
CA GLN A 139 -16.71 3.52 2.74
C GLN A 139 -17.73 4.42 3.45
N SER A 140 -17.38 5.66 3.71
CA SER A 140 -18.24 6.63 4.38
C SER A 140 -19.36 7.16 3.51
N THR A 141 -19.07 7.40 2.26
CA THR A 141 -20.07 7.87 1.30
C THR A 141 -21.11 6.78 0.98
N ALA A 142 -20.71 5.52 1.10
CA ALA A 142 -21.61 4.37 0.87
C ALA A 142 -22.62 4.13 2.02
N THR A 143 -22.37 4.65 3.20
CA THR A 143 -23.23 4.42 4.40
C THR A 143 -24.06 5.63 4.74
N ASP A 144 -24.77 6.30 3.91
CA ASP A 144 -25.77 7.38 4.09
C ASP A 144 -25.84 8.10 5.48
N SER A 145 -24.88 7.86 6.34
CA SER A 145 -24.77 8.49 7.64
C SER A 145 -23.90 9.73 7.50
N ALA A 146 -24.48 10.88 7.82
CA ALA A 146 -23.82 12.19 7.95
C ALA A 146 -22.67 12.17 8.99
N ARG A 147 -21.70 11.29 8.82
CA ARG A 147 -20.48 11.20 9.63
C ARG A 147 -19.34 11.88 8.90
N SER A 148 -19.45 13.18 8.72
CA SER A 148 -18.36 14.04 8.24
C SER A 148 -17.22 14.20 9.26
N ASP A 149 -17.34 13.63 10.44
CA ASP A 149 -16.32 13.69 11.49
C ASP A 149 -16.03 12.26 11.98
N PHE A 150 -15.10 11.60 11.29
CA PHE A 150 -14.76 10.18 11.60
C PHE A 150 -14.16 10.00 12.99
N GLY A 151 -13.64 11.06 13.63
CA GLY A 151 -12.87 10.95 14.87
C GLY A 151 -11.63 10.03 14.75
N LEU A 152 -11.44 9.39 13.58
CA LEU A 152 -10.40 8.43 13.26
C LEU A 152 -9.19 9.16 12.68
N LYS A 153 -7.99 8.75 13.12
CA LYS A 153 -6.71 9.30 12.65
C LYS A 153 -5.88 8.24 11.93
N ILE A 154 -5.11 8.68 10.95
CA ILE A 154 -4.04 7.90 10.35
C ILE A 154 -2.72 8.51 10.79
N PHE A 155 -1.97 7.80 11.63
CA PHE A 155 -0.61 8.18 11.98
C PHE A 155 0.33 7.67 10.87
N ALA A 156 1.08 8.58 10.25
CA ALA A 156 1.99 8.28 9.16
C ALA A 156 3.44 8.56 9.60
N CYS A 157 4.18 7.51 9.93
CA CYS A 157 5.52 7.59 10.51
C CYS A 157 6.60 7.49 9.42
N GLU A 158 7.57 8.42 9.44
CA GLU A 158 8.73 8.39 8.57
C GLU A 158 9.96 8.96 9.28
N ARG A 159 11.02 8.15 9.34
CA ARG A 159 12.26 8.49 10.03
C ARG A 159 13.13 9.49 9.27
N ASP A 160 13.19 9.36 7.94
CA ASP A 160 14.04 10.22 7.11
C ASP A 160 13.41 11.61 6.93
N PRO A 161 14.15 12.71 7.19
CA PRO A 161 13.61 14.06 7.08
C PRO A 161 13.16 14.45 5.68
N LEU A 162 13.91 14.05 4.64
CA LEU A 162 13.59 14.41 3.25
C LEU A 162 12.37 13.61 2.75
N ARG A 163 12.31 12.34 3.11
CA ARG A 163 11.15 11.50 2.81
C ARG A 163 9.91 11.97 3.56
N SER A 164 10.06 12.49 4.79
CA SER A 164 8.95 13.09 5.56
C SER A 164 8.36 14.32 4.87
N GLU A 165 9.19 15.13 4.21
CA GLU A 165 8.70 16.28 3.41
C GLU A 165 7.93 15.81 2.18
N THR A 166 8.40 14.76 1.51
CA THR A 166 7.71 14.13 0.38
C THR A 166 6.35 13.59 0.81
N LEU A 167 6.30 12.90 1.96
CA LEU A 167 5.07 12.39 2.56
C LEU A 167 4.06 13.53 2.83
N ARG A 168 4.49 14.62 3.47
CA ARG A 168 3.61 15.78 3.72
C ARG A 168 3.04 16.37 2.44
N LYS A 169 3.87 16.53 1.40
CA LYS A 169 3.41 17.02 0.10
C LYS A 169 2.38 16.09 -0.53
N MET A 170 2.62 14.77 -0.49
CA MET A 170 1.69 13.78 -1.02
C MET A 170 0.35 13.80 -0.28
N VAL A 171 0.38 13.81 1.06
CA VAL A 171 -0.83 13.90 1.91
C VAL A 171 -1.64 15.16 1.58
N ASN A 172 -0.97 16.31 1.45
CA ASN A 172 -1.59 17.59 1.15
C ASN A 172 -2.20 17.61 -0.26
N VAL A 173 -1.45 17.17 -1.28
CA VAL A 173 -1.94 17.08 -2.66
C VAL A 173 -3.13 16.14 -2.76
N ALA A 174 -3.12 15.03 -2.01
CA ALA A 174 -4.25 14.12 -1.95
C ALA A 174 -5.47 14.68 -1.19
N GLY A 175 -5.31 15.76 -0.42
CA GLY A 175 -6.37 16.32 0.42
C GLY A 175 -6.66 15.50 1.68
N ALA A 176 -5.67 14.71 2.14
CA ALA A 176 -5.80 13.81 3.29
C ALA A 176 -5.31 14.44 4.61
N ASP A 177 -4.92 15.71 4.62
CA ASP A 177 -4.34 16.42 5.76
C ASP A 177 -5.29 16.56 6.98
N HIS A 178 -6.60 16.43 6.75
CA HIS A 178 -7.60 16.45 7.82
C HIS A 178 -7.68 15.14 8.62
N VAL A 179 -7.24 14.01 8.04
CA VAL A 179 -7.30 12.69 8.67
C VAL A 179 -5.90 12.11 8.94
N VAL A 180 -4.86 12.58 8.26
CA VAL A 180 -3.49 12.08 8.40
C VAL A 180 -2.64 12.98 9.30
N THR A 181 -2.06 12.38 10.35
CA THR A 181 -1.06 13.01 11.22
C THR A 181 0.32 12.49 10.86
N VAL A 182 1.18 13.34 10.28
CA VAL A 182 2.54 12.94 9.88
C VAL A 182 3.50 13.02 11.07
N LEU A 183 3.98 11.87 11.54
CA LEU A 183 5.03 11.71 12.54
C LEU A 183 6.39 11.75 11.84
N ALA A 184 6.86 12.98 11.57
CA ALA A 184 8.09 13.18 10.81
C ALA A 184 9.32 13.06 11.68
N LYS A 185 10.36 12.37 11.18
CA LYS A 185 11.62 12.10 11.86
C LYS A 185 11.47 11.19 13.10
N GLU A 186 10.36 10.48 13.20
CA GLU A 186 10.15 9.49 14.24
C GLU A 186 10.51 8.09 13.71
N ASP A 187 11.21 7.31 14.52
CA ASP A 187 11.51 5.91 14.22
C ASP A 187 10.44 5.02 14.85
N PHE A 188 9.71 4.28 14.04
CA PHE A 188 8.64 3.40 14.50
C PHE A 188 9.07 2.47 15.62
N LEU A 189 10.28 1.91 15.55
CA LEU A 189 10.82 1.01 16.57
C LEU A 189 11.19 1.70 17.90
N ALA A 190 11.30 3.03 17.89
CA ALA A 190 11.58 3.82 19.09
C ALA A 190 10.30 4.37 19.76
N LEU A 191 9.15 4.24 19.12
CA LEU A 191 7.87 4.64 19.70
C LEU A 191 7.43 3.66 20.77
N ASP A 192 6.82 4.17 21.82
CA ASP A 192 6.19 3.33 22.84
C ASP A 192 4.78 2.91 22.38
N PRO A 193 4.48 1.61 22.19
CA PRO A 193 3.15 1.15 21.83
C PRO A 193 2.07 1.51 22.85
N ASP A 194 2.44 1.74 24.13
CA ASP A 194 1.54 2.13 25.20
C ASP A 194 1.35 3.66 25.32
N ASP A 195 1.98 4.45 24.44
CA ASP A 195 1.77 5.91 24.41
C ASP A 195 0.28 6.24 24.25
N ALA A 196 -0.20 7.20 25.05
CA ALA A 196 -1.59 7.64 25.05
C ALA A 196 -2.11 8.07 23.67
N ARG A 197 -1.23 8.51 22.76
CA ARG A 197 -1.57 8.85 21.38
C ARG A 197 -2.08 7.65 20.59
N PHE A 198 -1.64 6.44 20.93
CA PHE A 198 -1.85 5.23 20.14
C PHE A 198 -2.85 4.25 20.77
N THR A 199 -3.52 4.64 21.85
CA THR A 199 -4.47 3.76 22.57
C THR A 199 -5.63 3.27 21.71
N ASN A 200 -5.98 3.98 20.63
CA ASN A 200 -7.05 3.61 19.71
C ASN A 200 -6.53 3.02 18.39
N VAL A 201 -5.23 2.79 18.25
CA VAL A 201 -4.65 2.21 17.02
C VAL A 201 -5.02 0.74 16.91
N THR A 202 -5.94 0.44 16.00
CA THR A 202 -6.44 -0.92 15.78
C THR A 202 -5.88 -1.58 14.51
N HIS A 203 -5.41 -0.77 13.55
CA HIS A 203 -4.93 -1.24 12.26
C HIS A 203 -3.54 -0.68 11.97
N LEU A 204 -2.59 -1.53 11.54
CA LEU A 204 -1.25 -1.07 11.19
C LEU A 204 -0.85 -1.55 9.78
N LEU A 205 -0.22 -0.66 9.02
CA LEU A 205 0.36 -0.95 7.73
C LEU A 205 1.88 -0.87 7.84
N LEU A 206 2.56 -1.94 7.45
CA LEU A 206 4.01 -2.09 7.51
C LEU A 206 4.56 -2.33 6.10
N ASP A 207 5.26 -1.34 5.54
CA ASP A 207 5.93 -1.43 4.25
C ASP A 207 7.41 -1.02 4.39
N PRO A 208 8.19 -1.82 5.15
CA PRO A 208 9.55 -1.47 5.51
C PRO A 208 10.51 -1.52 4.32
N SER A 209 11.70 -0.96 4.50
CA SER A 209 12.78 -1.08 3.54
C SER A 209 13.07 -2.55 3.23
N CYS A 210 13.20 -2.88 1.95
CA CYS A 210 13.50 -4.21 1.43
C CYS A 210 14.57 -4.14 0.33
N SER A 211 14.94 -5.28 -0.25
CA SER A 211 15.92 -5.35 -1.35
C SER A 211 15.49 -4.58 -2.59
N GLY A 212 14.17 -4.48 -2.82
CA GLY A 212 13.61 -3.88 -4.03
C GLY A 212 13.79 -4.75 -5.28
N SER A 213 14.08 -6.03 -5.10
CA SER A 213 14.38 -6.97 -6.19
C SER A 213 13.19 -7.26 -7.11
N GLY A 214 11.97 -6.93 -6.68
CA GLY A 214 10.77 -7.09 -7.48
C GLY A 214 10.48 -5.92 -8.44
N ILE A 215 11.22 -4.81 -8.32
CA ILE A 215 11.02 -3.63 -9.17
C ILE A 215 11.90 -3.76 -10.42
N VAL A 216 11.26 -3.92 -11.57
CA VAL A 216 11.94 -3.96 -12.88
C VAL A 216 12.08 -2.54 -13.43
N GLY A 217 13.18 -2.29 -14.17
CA GLY A 217 13.43 -0.98 -14.78
C GLY A 217 13.72 0.12 -13.76
N ARG A 218 14.41 -0.19 -12.67
CA ARG A 218 14.73 0.76 -11.60
C ARG A 218 15.51 1.99 -12.09
N ASP A 219 16.28 1.82 -13.16
CA ASP A 219 17.05 2.90 -13.79
C ASP A 219 16.17 3.75 -14.73
N ASP A 220 15.01 3.21 -15.18
CA ASP A 220 14.04 3.88 -16.05
C ASP A 220 12.81 4.42 -15.26
N MET A 221 12.76 4.21 -13.94
CA MET A 221 11.66 4.74 -13.14
C MET A 221 11.69 6.26 -13.18
N PRO A 222 10.61 6.92 -13.61
CA PRO A 222 10.54 8.37 -13.54
C PRO A 222 10.74 8.80 -12.08
N VAL A 223 11.66 9.75 -11.89
CA VAL A 223 11.80 10.42 -10.59
C VAL A 223 10.40 10.90 -10.19
N LEU A 224 9.97 10.54 -8.98
CA LEU A 224 8.66 10.95 -8.46
C LEU A 224 8.54 12.47 -8.54
N GLN A 225 7.88 12.96 -9.59
CA GLN A 225 7.55 14.36 -9.74
C GLN A 225 6.23 14.59 -9.00
N LEU A 226 6.33 15.11 -7.79
CA LEU A 226 5.14 15.52 -7.07
C LEU A 226 4.53 16.74 -7.78
N PRO A 227 3.20 16.84 -7.84
CA PRO A 227 2.54 18.06 -8.29
C PRO A 227 3.04 19.25 -7.47
N GLU A 228 3.29 20.39 -8.14
CA GLU A 228 3.60 21.65 -7.45
C GLU A 228 2.37 22.07 -6.62
N ASP A 229 2.58 22.42 -5.36
CA ASP A 229 1.49 22.91 -4.51
C ASP A 229 1.01 24.28 -5.05
N PRO A 230 -0.24 24.39 -5.53
CA PRO A 230 -0.76 25.65 -6.08
C PRO A 230 -0.74 26.80 -5.07
N ARG A 231 -0.62 26.49 -3.77
CA ARG A 231 -0.58 27.48 -2.69
C ARG A 231 0.81 28.10 -2.51
N LEU A 232 1.87 27.44 -2.95
CA LEU A 232 3.25 27.95 -2.88
C LEU A 232 3.62 28.85 -4.06
N SER A 233 2.83 28.85 -5.14
CA SER A 233 3.08 29.68 -6.34
C SER A 233 2.70 31.16 -6.19
N LYS A 234 2.19 31.59 -5.03
CA LYS A 234 1.80 32.99 -4.72
C LYS A 234 2.67 33.66 -3.63
N ALA A 235 3.89 33.21 -3.44
CA ALA A 235 4.85 34.00 -2.66
C ALA A 235 5.42 35.07 -3.58
N ASP A 236 5.04 36.34 -3.32
CA ASP A 236 5.59 37.53 -3.98
C ASP A 236 7.12 37.51 -3.95
N PRO A 237 7.79 38.00 -4.98
CA PRO A 237 9.25 38.09 -4.98
C PRO A 237 9.69 39.17 -3.97
N VAL A 238 10.10 38.74 -2.78
CA VAL A 238 10.80 39.62 -1.86
C VAL A 238 12.16 39.93 -2.45
N SER A 239 12.36 41.21 -2.71
CA SER A 239 13.50 41.88 -3.29
C SER A 239 14.86 41.42 -2.80
N ALA A 240 15.72 41.26 -3.77
CA ALA A 240 17.18 41.50 -3.80
C ALA A 240 17.88 41.82 -2.47
N ASP A 241 18.70 40.86 -2.00
CA ASP A 241 20.10 41.18 -1.72
C ASP A 241 20.98 39.96 -2.04
N GLY A 242 21.91 40.19 -2.94
CA GLY A 242 22.68 39.16 -3.60
C GLY A 242 23.66 38.44 -2.67
N LYS A 243 23.47 37.13 -2.51
CA LYS A 243 24.59 36.18 -2.31
C LYS A 243 24.25 34.84 -2.95
N VAL A 244 24.88 34.61 -4.09
CA VAL A 244 24.90 33.31 -4.79
C VAL A 244 25.67 32.32 -3.92
N TRP A 245 24.98 31.34 -3.36
CA TRP A 245 25.61 30.15 -2.79
C TRP A 245 25.81 29.12 -3.89
N GLY A 246 27.09 28.86 -4.15
CA GLY A 246 27.52 27.95 -5.20
C GLY A 246 27.05 26.53 -4.97
N LYS A 247 26.63 25.89 -6.06
CA LYS A 247 26.35 24.47 -6.17
C LYS A 247 27.61 23.66 -5.86
N SER A 248 27.66 22.98 -4.70
CA SER A 248 28.67 21.98 -4.43
C SER A 248 28.31 20.69 -5.15
N ALA A 249 29.05 20.37 -6.19
CA ALA A 249 29.01 19.04 -6.81
C ALA A 249 29.63 17.99 -5.89
N PRO A 250 29.14 16.74 -5.89
CA PRO A 250 29.72 15.69 -5.08
C PRO A 250 31.10 15.30 -5.60
N ASN A 251 32.07 15.33 -4.69
CA ASN A 251 33.48 15.04 -4.89
C ASN A 251 33.70 13.59 -5.32
N LYS A 252 34.04 13.37 -6.59
CA LYS A 252 34.61 12.11 -7.08
C LYS A 252 36.06 12.02 -6.55
N ARG A 253 36.29 11.14 -5.59
CA ARG A 253 37.65 10.75 -5.15
C ARG A 253 38.38 10.08 -6.33
N LYS A 254 39.29 10.80 -6.93
CA LYS A 254 40.26 10.35 -7.93
C LYS A 254 41.37 9.55 -7.21
N ARG A 255 41.47 8.26 -7.47
CA ARG A 255 42.67 7.48 -7.18
C ARG A 255 43.66 7.74 -8.31
N GLN A 256 44.79 8.33 -7.98
CA GLN A 256 45.96 8.39 -8.86
C GLN A 256 46.66 7.02 -8.92
N GLY A 257 46.98 6.61 -10.10
CA GLY A 257 47.87 5.52 -10.43
C GLY A 257 48.37 5.75 -11.85
N GLU A 258 49.59 6.22 -11.95
CA GLU A 258 50.32 6.49 -13.21
C GLU A 258 50.64 5.18 -13.93
N SER A 259 50.51 5.14 -15.25
CA SER A 259 51.54 4.71 -16.17
C SER A 259 51.14 4.94 -17.61
N GLU A 260 52.05 5.56 -18.35
CA GLU A 260 52.04 5.83 -19.76
C GLU A 260 52.11 4.55 -20.62
N SER A 261 51.43 4.50 -21.78
CA SER A 261 52.10 4.31 -23.08
C SER A 261 51.09 4.25 -24.26
N ASN A 262 51.36 5.11 -25.18
CA ASN A 262 51.25 5.04 -26.65
C ASN A 262 50.47 3.92 -27.36
N GLY A 263 49.55 4.34 -28.28
CA GLY A 263 49.70 3.88 -29.65
C GLY A 263 48.53 3.14 -30.29
N LYS A 264 47.95 3.83 -31.26
CA LYS A 264 47.38 3.35 -32.56
C LYS A 264 45.93 2.80 -32.61
N SER A 265 45.22 3.55 -33.46
CA SER A 265 43.99 3.25 -34.19
C SER A 265 43.78 1.79 -34.61
N GLY A 266 42.56 1.34 -34.48
CA GLY A 266 42.05 0.12 -35.09
C GLY A 266 40.57 -0.03 -34.83
N HIS A 267 39.74 0.30 -35.84
CA HIS A 267 38.34 -0.08 -35.91
C HIS A 267 38.24 -1.58 -35.79
N ARG A 268 37.42 -2.04 -34.85
CA ARG A 268 36.79 -3.38 -34.86
C ARG A 268 35.43 -3.24 -34.22
N ASP A 269 34.43 -3.36 -35.07
CA ASP A 269 33.08 -3.76 -34.67
C ASP A 269 33.20 -5.10 -33.93
N LEU A 270 32.82 -5.13 -32.70
CA LEU A 270 32.54 -6.35 -31.95
C LEU A 270 31.17 -6.17 -31.31
N ASP A 271 30.22 -6.86 -31.89
CA ASP A 271 28.97 -7.23 -31.24
C ASP A 271 29.31 -7.85 -29.89
N LEU A 272 29.06 -7.11 -28.83
CA LEU A 272 29.06 -7.61 -27.46
C LEU A 272 27.61 -7.71 -27.06
N GLU A 273 27.01 -8.89 -27.28
CA GLU A 273 25.93 -9.37 -26.45
C GLU A 273 26.46 -9.35 -25.01
N SER A 274 26.13 -8.32 -24.26
CA SER A 274 26.36 -8.28 -22.85
C SER A 274 25.37 -9.25 -22.20
N GLU A 275 25.78 -10.50 -22.00
CA GLU A 275 25.17 -11.39 -21.04
C GLU A 275 25.13 -10.62 -19.71
N GLU A 276 23.93 -10.26 -19.25
CA GLU A 276 23.72 -9.75 -17.89
C GLU A 276 24.18 -10.84 -16.91
N VAL A 277 25.38 -10.69 -16.41
CA VAL A 277 25.87 -11.52 -15.30
C VAL A 277 24.94 -11.29 -14.12
N PRO A 278 24.24 -12.31 -13.63
CA PRO A 278 23.35 -12.16 -12.48
C PRO A 278 24.17 -11.57 -11.32
N ARG A 279 23.81 -10.38 -10.84
CA ARG A 279 24.44 -9.81 -9.66
C ARG A 279 24.23 -10.77 -8.51
N GLU A 280 25.33 -11.34 -8.01
CA GLU A 280 25.32 -12.24 -6.86
C GLU A 280 24.55 -11.59 -5.72
N VAL A 281 23.49 -12.27 -5.25
CA VAL A 281 22.60 -11.72 -4.22
C VAL A 281 23.37 -11.64 -2.92
N ASP A 282 23.58 -10.44 -2.39
CA ASP A 282 24.22 -10.24 -1.07
C ASP A 282 23.32 -10.81 0.04
N SER A 283 23.50 -12.10 0.34
CA SER A 283 22.76 -12.84 1.37
C SER A 283 22.82 -12.15 2.73
N ALA A 284 23.97 -11.60 3.11
CA ALA A 284 24.14 -10.90 4.38
C ALA A 284 23.32 -9.60 4.45
N ARG A 285 23.08 -8.95 3.30
CA ARG A 285 22.17 -7.80 3.22
C ARG A 285 20.72 -8.23 3.37
N LEU A 286 20.32 -9.31 2.71
CA LEU A 286 18.96 -9.86 2.85
C LEU A 286 18.68 -10.26 4.31
N ASP A 287 19.61 -10.92 4.98
CA ASP A 287 19.46 -11.31 6.38
C ASP A 287 19.29 -10.09 7.31
N ARG A 288 20.06 -9.01 7.09
CA ARG A 288 19.91 -7.77 7.86
C ARG A 288 18.54 -7.12 7.64
N LEU A 289 18.08 -7.09 6.40
CA LEU A 289 16.75 -6.55 6.07
C LEU A 289 15.64 -7.40 6.68
N ALA A 290 15.70 -8.70 6.54
CA ALA A 290 14.74 -9.64 7.10
C ALA A 290 14.68 -9.56 8.64
N ASN A 291 15.81 -9.39 9.32
CA ASN A 291 15.87 -9.18 10.76
C ASN A 291 15.21 -7.85 11.19
N LEU A 292 15.41 -6.77 10.43
CA LEU A 292 14.75 -5.49 10.67
C LEU A 292 13.24 -5.61 10.46
N GLN A 293 12.81 -6.26 9.37
CA GLN A 293 11.42 -6.47 9.02
C GLN A 293 10.68 -7.29 10.08
N THR A 294 11.31 -8.36 10.60
CA THR A 294 10.77 -9.16 11.71
C THR A 294 10.55 -8.30 12.96
N LYS A 295 11.55 -7.48 13.35
CA LYS A 295 11.41 -6.59 14.52
C LYS A 295 10.29 -5.57 14.36
N ILE A 296 10.07 -5.04 13.15
CA ILE A 296 8.98 -4.11 12.86
C ILE A 296 7.62 -4.79 13.05
N ILE A 297 7.47 -6.04 12.61
CA ILE A 297 6.22 -6.80 12.80
C ILE A 297 6.01 -7.11 14.30
N GLU A 298 7.03 -7.60 15.00
CA GLU A 298 6.94 -7.89 16.44
C GLU A 298 6.61 -6.63 17.25
N HIS A 299 7.16 -5.49 16.87
CA HIS A 299 6.84 -4.21 17.49
C HIS A 299 5.38 -3.81 17.23
N ALA A 300 4.90 -3.98 15.99
CA ALA A 300 3.49 -3.74 15.65
C ALA A 300 2.53 -4.68 16.43
N PHE A 301 2.93 -5.94 16.63
CA PHE A 301 2.17 -6.88 17.46
C PHE A 301 2.02 -6.42 18.92
N SER A 302 2.90 -5.55 19.40
CA SER A 302 2.89 -5.04 20.78
C SER A 302 1.87 -3.94 21.03
N PHE A 303 1.29 -3.31 19.99
CA PHE A 303 0.27 -2.28 20.17
C PHE A 303 -0.98 -2.84 20.85
N PRO A 304 -1.43 -2.24 21.97
CA PRO A 304 -2.46 -2.86 22.83
C PRO A 304 -3.78 -3.12 22.12
N ALA A 305 -4.26 -2.14 21.35
CA ALA A 305 -5.55 -2.20 20.66
C ALA A 305 -5.45 -2.80 19.24
N ALA A 306 -4.24 -3.13 18.75
CA ALA A 306 -4.06 -3.65 17.40
C ALA A 306 -4.82 -4.97 17.18
N ARG A 307 -5.51 -5.05 16.04
CA ARG A 307 -6.33 -6.20 15.63
C ARG A 307 -6.02 -6.69 14.23
N ARG A 308 -5.59 -5.78 13.34
CA ARG A 308 -5.20 -6.07 11.95
C ARG A 308 -3.88 -5.41 11.62
N ILE A 309 -3.01 -6.14 10.95
CA ILE A 309 -1.73 -5.63 10.49
C ILE A 309 -1.49 -6.17 9.08
N THR A 310 -0.99 -5.33 8.18
CA THR A 310 -0.48 -5.78 6.90
C THR A 310 1.01 -5.54 6.82
N TYR A 311 1.73 -6.52 6.31
CA TYR A 311 3.15 -6.47 6.02
C TYR A 311 3.37 -6.66 4.54
N SER A 312 4.21 -5.82 3.93
CA SER A 312 4.50 -5.87 2.48
C SER A 312 5.94 -5.57 2.15
N THR A 313 6.41 -6.10 1.03
CA THR A 313 7.71 -5.82 0.44
C THR A 313 7.62 -5.77 -1.09
N CYS A 314 8.48 -4.98 -1.73
CA CYS A 314 8.76 -5.09 -3.16
C CYS A 314 9.93 -6.05 -3.44
N SER A 315 10.01 -7.17 -2.72
CA SER A 315 11.03 -8.21 -2.85
C SER A 315 10.44 -9.51 -3.42
N ILE A 316 11.22 -10.19 -4.25
CA ILE A 316 10.89 -11.55 -4.73
C ILE A 316 11.49 -12.65 -3.82
N HIS A 317 12.36 -12.28 -2.87
CA HIS A 317 13.10 -13.22 -2.04
C HIS A 317 12.26 -13.75 -0.88
N GLY A 318 12.24 -15.07 -0.70
CA GLY A 318 11.54 -15.73 0.41
C GLY A 318 12.08 -15.32 1.78
N GLN A 319 13.37 -14.94 1.87
CA GLN A 319 14.01 -14.46 3.09
C GLN A 319 13.35 -13.19 3.66
N GLU A 320 12.90 -12.28 2.78
CA GLU A 320 12.21 -11.04 3.17
C GLU A 320 10.68 -11.19 3.22
N ASN A 321 10.15 -12.31 2.81
CA ASN A 321 8.73 -12.57 2.64
C ASN A 321 8.25 -13.67 3.60
N GLU A 322 8.07 -14.89 3.15
CA GLU A 322 7.53 -16.00 3.95
C GLU A 322 8.37 -16.31 5.19
N ALA A 323 9.69 -16.19 5.09
CA ALA A 323 10.57 -16.42 6.23
C ALA A 323 10.38 -15.38 7.33
N VAL A 324 10.13 -14.13 6.98
CA VAL A 324 9.82 -13.06 7.95
C VAL A 324 8.46 -13.32 8.61
N VAL A 325 7.45 -13.72 7.83
CA VAL A 325 6.13 -14.09 8.36
C VAL A 325 6.26 -15.22 9.37
N LEU A 326 6.96 -16.30 9.02
CA LEU A 326 7.18 -17.44 9.88
C LEU A 326 7.88 -17.07 11.19
N ARG A 327 8.96 -16.28 11.11
CA ARG A 327 9.70 -15.80 12.29
C ARG A 327 8.85 -14.95 13.21
N ALA A 328 8.13 -13.99 12.65
CA ALA A 328 7.26 -13.11 13.42
C ALA A 328 6.17 -13.90 14.18
N LEU A 329 5.53 -14.88 13.51
CA LEU A 329 4.51 -15.73 14.14
C LEU A 329 5.08 -16.70 15.18
N SER A 330 6.34 -17.09 15.05
CA SER A 330 7.03 -17.94 16.03
C SER A 330 7.54 -17.15 17.25
N GLY A 331 7.48 -15.80 17.19
CA GLY A 331 7.89 -14.92 18.26
C GLY A 331 6.98 -14.99 19.49
N TYR A 332 7.56 -14.68 20.67
CA TYR A 332 6.84 -14.68 21.95
C TYR A 332 5.59 -13.78 21.92
N VAL A 333 5.73 -12.56 21.40
CA VAL A 333 4.62 -11.58 21.37
C VAL A 333 3.44 -12.08 20.52
N ALA A 334 3.73 -12.73 19.38
CA ALA A 334 2.69 -13.29 18.54
C ALA A 334 1.90 -14.39 19.26
N THR A 335 2.63 -15.31 19.90
CA THR A 335 2.02 -16.44 20.63
C THR A 335 1.21 -15.95 21.83
N GLU A 336 1.77 -15.04 22.65
CA GLU A 336 1.13 -14.52 23.85
C GLU A 336 -0.15 -13.75 23.53
N ARG A 337 -0.14 -12.97 22.44
CA ARG A 337 -1.28 -12.12 22.04
C ARG A 337 -2.23 -12.78 21.06
N GLY A 338 -1.98 -14.01 20.63
CA GLY A 338 -2.84 -14.77 19.73
C GLY A 338 -2.87 -14.23 18.28
N TRP A 339 -1.74 -13.69 17.79
CA TRP A 339 -1.62 -13.29 16.42
C TRP A 339 -1.52 -14.49 15.47
N ARG A 340 -2.22 -14.42 14.35
CA ARG A 340 -2.19 -15.40 13.26
C ARG A 340 -2.24 -14.71 11.92
N VAL A 341 -1.94 -15.41 10.84
CA VAL A 341 -2.20 -14.89 9.50
C VAL A 341 -3.69 -14.69 9.26
N MET A 342 -4.02 -13.66 8.48
CA MET A 342 -5.36 -13.46 7.95
C MET A 342 -5.61 -14.50 6.87
N ARG A 343 -6.50 -15.46 7.11
CA ARG A 343 -6.80 -16.53 6.15
C ARG A 343 -7.31 -15.95 4.82
N ARG A 344 -7.18 -16.75 3.76
CA ARG A 344 -7.61 -16.33 2.43
C ARG A 344 -9.09 -15.92 2.37
N ASP A 345 -9.96 -16.62 3.08
CA ASP A 345 -11.40 -16.35 3.16
C ASP A 345 -11.75 -15.11 4.02
N GLU A 346 -10.79 -14.58 4.79
CA GLU A 346 -10.93 -13.34 5.56
C GLU A 346 -10.42 -12.11 4.79
N GLN A 347 -9.84 -12.32 3.60
CA GLN A 347 -9.31 -11.25 2.76
C GLN A 347 -10.45 -10.58 1.97
N PRO A 348 -10.28 -9.32 1.56
CA PRO A 348 -11.21 -8.65 0.66
C PRO A 348 -11.43 -9.44 -0.63
N ASP A 349 -12.63 -9.33 -1.19
CA ASP A 349 -13.09 -10.14 -2.32
C ASP A 349 -12.13 -10.18 -3.51
N GLY A 350 -11.58 -9.02 -3.91
CA GLY A 350 -10.58 -8.95 -4.97
C GLY A 350 -9.30 -9.72 -4.65
N LEU A 351 -8.84 -9.72 -3.40
CA LEU A 351 -7.63 -10.42 -2.98
C LEU A 351 -7.89 -11.90 -2.68
N THR A 352 -9.09 -12.29 -2.27
CA THR A 352 -9.49 -13.70 -2.15
C THR A 352 -9.37 -14.41 -3.50
N ARG A 353 -9.74 -13.74 -4.59
CA ARG A 353 -9.65 -14.25 -5.96
C ARG A 353 -8.25 -14.19 -6.57
N TRP A 354 -7.30 -13.47 -5.97
CA TRP A 354 -5.95 -13.34 -6.48
C TRP A 354 -5.26 -14.70 -6.64
N PRO A 355 -4.66 -15.02 -7.81
CA PRO A 355 -4.22 -16.40 -8.10
C PRO A 355 -2.88 -16.78 -7.45
N HIS A 356 -1.96 -15.81 -7.28
CA HIS A 356 -0.60 -16.09 -6.84
C HIS A 356 -0.46 -16.01 -5.32
N ARG A 357 0.01 -17.10 -4.72
CA ARG A 357 0.11 -17.27 -3.27
C ARG A 357 1.54 -17.50 -2.81
N GLY A 358 1.73 -17.59 -1.51
CA GLY A 358 3.01 -17.87 -0.86
C GLY A 358 3.64 -19.17 -1.34
N ARG A 359 4.95 -19.30 -1.12
CA ARG A 359 5.78 -20.41 -1.60
C ARG A 359 6.41 -21.17 -0.44
N ASP A 360 6.88 -22.36 -0.71
CA ASP A 360 7.73 -23.13 0.18
C ASP A 360 9.12 -22.48 0.31
N LEU A 361 9.72 -22.66 1.47
CA LEU A 361 11.06 -22.14 1.79
C LEU A 361 12.14 -23.21 1.53
N GLU A 362 12.03 -23.99 0.45
CA GLU A 362 12.83 -25.21 0.19
C GLU A 362 14.35 -25.00 0.23
N ASP A 363 14.84 -23.79 -0.02
CA ASP A 363 16.28 -23.48 -0.09
C ASP A 363 16.78 -22.58 1.07
N TRP A 364 15.93 -22.29 2.07
CA TRP A 364 16.30 -21.36 3.11
C TRP A 364 16.55 -22.04 4.45
N LYS A 365 17.81 -22.05 4.89
CA LYS A 365 18.22 -22.44 6.25
C LYS A 365 18.42 -21.17 7.09
N ASP A 366 17.58 -20.95 8.06
CA ASP A 366 17.77 -19.86 9.02
C ASP A 366 18.97 -20.16 9.92
N ARG A 367 20.11 -19.55 9.62
CA ARG A 367 21.32 -19.68 10.41
C ARG A 367 21.15 -19.11 11.83
N ASN A 368 20.14 -18.27 12.04
CA ASN A 368 19.85 -17.68 13.35
C ASN A 368 18.93 -18.55 14.21
N LEU A 369 18.16 -19.48 13.58
CA LEU A 369 17.33 -20.46 14.32
C LEU A 369 18.15 -21.65 14.84
N GLU A 370 19.31 -21.95 14.25
CA GLU A 370 20.19 -23.03 14.71
C GLU A 370 20.83 -22.76 16.09
N SER A 371 20.90 -21.49 16.52
CA SER A 371 21.44 -21.09 17.84
C SER A 371 20.40 -21.13 18.97
N SER A 372 19.13 -21.22 18.67
CA SER A 372 18.02 -21.34 19.63
C SER A 372 17.54 -22.77 19.68
N GLN A 373 18.12 -23.54 20.62
CA GLN A 373 17.67 -24.89 20.92
C GLN A 373 16.17 -24.88 21.21
N THR A 374 15.34 -25.51 20.39
CA THR A 374 14.21 -26.34 20.79
C THR A 374 13.08 -26.57 19.79
N ILE A 375 13.00 -25.92 18.63
CA ILE A 375 11.95 -26.23 17.67
C ILE A 375 12.58 -26.37 16.28
N ALA A 376 12.45 -27.56 15.66
CA ALA A 376 12.78 -27.74 14.25
C ALA A 376 12.03 -26.67 13.42
N PRO A 377 12.68 -25.95 12.51
CA PRO A 377 12.03 -24.91 11.72
C PRO A 377 10.86 -25.53 10.98
N ARG A 378 9.61 -25.28 11.43
CA ARG A 378 8.44 -25.64 10.64
C ARG A 378 8.39 -24.72 9.42
N GLY A 379 8.05 -25.23 8.26
CA GLY A 379 7.63 -24.40 7.14
C GLY A 379 6.27 -23.74 7.43
N LEU A 380 5.86 -22.80 6.61
CA LEU A 380 4.47 -22.33 6.60
C LEU A 380 3.56 -23.51 6.25
N SER A 381 2.45 -23.65 6.97
CA SER A 381 1.38 -24.58 6.61
C SER A 381 0.76 -24.18 5.26
N GLU A 382 0.01 -25.08 4.64
CA GLU A 382 -0.66 -24.78 3.37
C GLU A 382 -1.62 -23.56 3.51
N ASP A 383 -2.37 -23.50 4.60
CA ASP A 383 -3.27 -22.37 4.90
C ASP A 383 -2.51 -21.05 5.06
N GLU A 384 -1.35 -21.08 5.74
CA GLU A 384 -0.49 -19.90 5.87
C GLU A 384 0.10 -19.46 4.53
N LYS A 385 0.47 -20.40 3.66
CA LYS A 385 0.90 -20.09 2.27
C LYS A 385 -0.25 -19.47 1.46
N GLN A 386 -1.46 -20.05 1.55
CA GLN A 386 -2.65 -19.50 0.88
C GLN A 386 -3.04 -18.12 1.43
N ALA A 387 -2.71 -17.80 2.66
CA ALA A 387 -2.90 -16.47 3.25
C ALA A 387 -1.92 -15.41 2.70
N CYS A 388 -0.71 -15.81 2.33
CA CYS A 388 0.29 -14.93 1.73
C CYS A 388 -0.04 -14.66 0.26
N ILE A 389 0.12 -13.41 -0.18
CA ILE A 389 -0.13 -12.97 -1.55
C ILE A 389 1.21 -12.61 -2.20
N ARG A 390 1.45 -13.13 -3.41
CA ARG A 390 2.59 -12.78 -4.24
C ARG A 390 2.15 -12.15 -5.55
N CYS A 391 2.95 -11.20 -6.03
CA CYS A 391 2.84 -10.67 -7.38
C CYS A 391 4.12 -11.00 -8.15
N GLN A 392 4.01 -11.17 -9.44
CA GLN A 392 5.12 -11.55 -10.32
C GLN A 392 5.22 -10.56 -11.47
N THR A 393 6.45 -10.19 -11.80
CA THR A 393 6.69 -9.33 -12.97
C THR A 393 6.41 -10.10 -14.26
N GLY A 394 5.70 -9.47 -15.18
CA GLY A 394 5.42 -10.03 -16.52
C GLY A 394 4.31 -11.08 -16.53
N ASP A 395 3.51 -11.18 -15.47
CA ASP A 395 2.30 -11.98 -15.45
C ASP A 395 1.12 -11.28 -16.17
N GLU A 396 0.01 -12.03 -16.31
CA GLU A 396 -1.21 -11.55 -16.96
C GLU A 396 -1.92 -10.46 -16.13
N GLU A 397 -1.52 -10.26 -14.87
CA GLU A 397 -2.11 -9.32 -13.93
C GLU A 397 -1.45 -7.93 -13.98
N GLY A 398 -0.35 -7.78 -14.74
CA GLY A 398 0.33 -6.51 -14.99
C GLY A 398 0.93 -5.90 -13.74
N THR A 399 1.48 -6.73 -12.83
CA THR A 399 2.11 -6.28 -11.58
C THR A 399 3.62 -6.35 -11.63
N MET A 400 4.27 -5.60 -10.75
CA MET A 400 5.68 -5.82 -10.40
C MET A 400 5.80 -6.95 -9.37
N GLY A 401 7.03 -7.42 -9.12
CA GLY A 401 7.29 -8.38 -8.05
C GLY A 401 6.98 -7.75 -6.68
N PHE A 402 6.09 -8.38 -5.91
CA PHE A 402 5.62 -7.87 -4.63
C PHE A 402 5.14 -9.00 -3.71
N PHE A 403 5.13 -8.73 -2.42
CA PHE A 403 4.60 -9.63 -1.41
C PHE A 403 3.75 -8.87 -0.42
N VAL A 404 2.63 -9.47 0.00
CA VAL A 404 1.84 -8.95 1.11
C VAL A 404 1.24 -10.10 1.94
N CYS A 405 1.23 -9.92 3.26
CA CYS A 405 0.60 -10.81 4.22
C CYS A 405 -0.19 -9.98 5.24
N GLY A 406 -1.40 -10.43 5.56
CA GLY A 406 -2.20 -9.87 6.64
C GLY A 406 -2.04 -10.70 7.92
N PHE A 407 -2.05 -10.03 9.07
CA PHE A 407 -2.15 -10.64 10.39
C PHE A 407 -3.41 -10.15 11.08
N VAL A 408 -4.03 -11.03 11.84
CA VAL A 408 -5.22 -10.72 12.64
C VAL A 408 -5.08 -11.28 14.04
N ARG A 409 -5.73 -10.59 14.97
CA ARG A 409 -5.87 -11.02 16.35
C ARG A 409 -7.35 -10.97 16.72
N ASP A 410 -7.87 -12.08 17.18
CA ASP A 410 -9.24 -12.14 17.65
C ASP A 410 -9.35 -11.39 18.99
N SER A 411 -10.42 -10.61 19.16
CA SER A 411 -10.67 -9.92 20.43
C SER A 411 -10.92 -10.93 21.52
N THR A 412 -10.21 -10.83 22.63
CA THR A 412 -10.51 -11.64 23.80
C THR A 412 -11.83 -11.17 24.43
N GLU A 413 -12.59 -12.10 25.05
CA GLU A 413 -13.85 -11.75 25.75
C GLU A 413 -13.67 -10.62 26.77
N THR A 414 -12.49 -10.54 27.38
CA THR A 414 -12.13 -9.50 28.35
C THR A 414 -11.99 -8.12 27.70
N GLU A 415 -11.47 -8.07 26.47
CA GLU A 415 -11.35 -6.82 25.71
C GLU A 415 -12.72 -6.33 25.22
N ILE A 416 -13.60 -7.24 24.80
CA ILE A 416 -14.98 -6.94 24.39
C ILE A 416 -15.72 -6.28 25.57
N LYS A 417 -15.64 -6.87 26.77
CA LYS A 417 -16.28 -6.33 27.98
C LYS A 417 -15.75 -4.94 28.38
N ARG A 418 -14.44 -4.69 28.22
CA ARG A 418 -13.85 -3.37 28.52
C ARG A 418 -14.29 -2.29 27.54
N VAL A 419 -14.57 -2.62 26.27
CA VAL A 419 -15.09 -1.69 25.28
C VAL A 419 -16.56 -1.36 25.55
N GLU A 420 -17.35 -2.36 25.95
CA GLU A 420 -18.75 -2.18 26.35
C GLU A 420 -18.87 -1.33 27.63
N GLU A 421 -17.99 -1.50 28.61
CA GLU A 421 -17.96 -0.72 29.85
C GLU A 421 -17.51 0.75 29.64
N LYS A 422 -16.66 1.00 28.64
CA LYS A 422 -16.18 2.36 28.30
C LYS A 422 -17.11 3.14 27.37
N SER A 423 -18.18 2.52 26.88
CA SER A 423 -19.25 3.15 26.11
C SER A 423 -20.56 3.22 26.92
N PRO A 424 -20.67 4.08 27.95
CA PRO A 424 -21.92 4.23 28.68
C PRO A 424 -22.84 5.17 27.88
N GLY A 425 -23.73 4.61 27.06
CA GLY A 425 -24.76 5.44 26.48
C GLY A 425 -25.31 5.00 25.13
N ARG A 426 -25.83 3.80 25.03
CA ARG A 426 -26.98 3.52 24.18
C ARG A 426 -27.76 2.34 24.74
N ARG A 427 -28.34 2.52 25.92
CA ARG A 427 -29.49 1.71 26.31
C ARG A 427 -30.64 2.10 25.36
N MET A 428 -30.96 1.22 24.43
CA MET A 428 -32.29 1.21 23.83
C MET A 428 -33.26 0.92 24.97
N SER A 429 -34.00 1.93 25.39
CA SER A 429 -35.19 1.75 26.20
C SER A 429 -36.14 0.89 25.38
N HIS A 430 -36.28 -0.37 25.70
CA HIS A 430 -37.47 -1.11 25.41
C HIS A 430 -38.57 -0.47 26.28
N GLU A 431 -39.28 0.49 25.74
CA GLU A 431 -40.60 0.81 26.22
C GLU A 431 -41.51 -0.35 25.87
N VAL A 432 -41.95 -1.01 26.91
CA VAL A 432 -42.97 -2.03 26.86
C VAL A 432 -44.26 -1.33 26.46
N ASP A 433 -44.84 -1.74 25.35
CA ASP A 433 -46.16 -1.31 24.92
C ASP A 433 -47.19 -1.68 26.02
N GLU A 434 -47.67 -0.68 26.76
CA GLU A 434 -48.86 -0.78 27.55
C GLU A 434 -50.05 -0.80 26.65
N GLU A 435 -50.93 -1.75 26.95
CA GLU A 435 -52.21 -2.10 26.33
C GLU A 435 -53.04 -0.87 25.92
N TRP A 436 -53.41 -0.78 24.66
CA TRP A 436 -54.50 0.03 24.18
C TRP A 436 -55.83 -0.66 24.50
N GLY A 437 -56.50 -0.24 25.61
CA GLY A 437 -57.86 -0.54 25.94
C GLY A 437 -58.81 0.17 24.95
N GLY A 438 -59.66 -0.62 24.31
CA GLY A 438 -60.62 -0.14 23.34
C GLY A 438 -61.67 0.77 23.94
N PHE A 439 -62.12 1.73 23.15
CA PHE A 439 -63.37 2.46 23.37
C PHE A 439 -64.42 1.89 22.45
N SER A 440 -65.47 1.41 23.05
CA SER A 440 -66.76 1.00 22.46
C SER A 440 -67.53 2.25 22.01
N ASP A 441 -68.15 2.11 20.83
CA ASP A 441 -69.24 2.96 20.37
C ASP A 441 -70.40 2.94 21.33
N ASP A 442 -71.01 4.11 21.60
CA ASP A 442 -72.48 4.22 21.61
C ASP A 442 -72.95 5.71 21.74
N GLU A 443 -73.94 6.01 20.86
CA GLU A 443 -75.03 6.98 20.99
C GLU A 443 -74.71 8.46 21.01
N ALA A 444 -75.35 9.29 20.32
CA ALA A 444 -76.61 9.42 19.55
C ALA A 444 -77.08 10.87 19.60
N ILE A 445 -77.55 11.36 18.51
CA ILE A 445 -78.70 12.27 18.29
C ILE A 445 -78.72 13.65 18.99
N GLY A 446 -78.95 14.67 18.19
CA GLY A 446 -79.65 15.89 18.60
C GLY A 446 -79.18 17.17 17.98
N SER A 447 -79.61 17.53 16.80
CA SER A 447 -80.61 18.48 16.38
C SER A 447 -80.45 19.95 16.82
N THR A 448 -80.57 20.80 15.74
CA THR A 448 -81.08 22.16 15.67
C THR A 448 -80.22 23.33 16.12
N HIS A 449 -79.76 24.16 15.32
CA HIS A 449 -80.31 25.34 14.57
C HIS A 449 -79.24 25.91 13.65
#